data_39a47ea67cb49d67304e47cba8f93692
#
_entry.id   39a47ea67cb49d67304e47cba8f93692
#
_cell.length_a   1.000
_cell.length_b   1.000
_cell.length_c   1.000
_cell.angle_alpha   90.00
_cell.angle_beta   90.00
_cell.angle_gamma   90.00
#
_symmetry.space_group_name_H-M   'P 1'
#
loop_
_entity.id
_entity.type
_entity.pdbx_description
1 polymer ?
#
loop_
_entity_poly.entity_id
_entity_poly.type
_entity_poly.pdbx_seq_one_letter_code
_entity_poly.pdbx_strand_id
1 'polypeptide(L)'
;MRLPASLELVRPHNCVLAGVAVLVGMIVAVASRDIPRPQALFAFAVAVLICGGGNAINDYCDRKIDAINRPGRPIPSGRLEASHALVIGRSLFMMGVLLAIPLGAPCIILAILNSMILAFYAAELKRLGLVGNLTVGYL
;
A
#
# COMPACT_ATOMS: atom_id res chain seq x y z
N MET A 1 10.57 17.55 -14.49
CA MET A 1 10.04 16.36 -15.20
C MET A 1 8.92 15.77 -14.35
N ARG A 2 7.68 15.65 -14.85
CA ARG A 2 6.60 15.05 -14.08
C ARG A 2 6.70 13.53 -14.17
N LEU A 3 6.47 12.83 -13.05
CA LEU A 3 6.43 11.36 -13.03
C LEU A 3 5.26 10.83 -13.90
N PRO A 4 5.38 9.63 -14.49
CA PRO A 4 4.24 8.95 -15.10
C PRO A 4 3.07 8.87 -14.10
N ALA A 5 1.83 9.04 -14.60
CA ALA A 5 0.64 9.12 -13.75
C ALA A 5 0.46 7.88 -12.85
N SER A 6 0.80 6.70 -13.34
CA SER A 6 0.78 5.46 -12.57
C SER A 6 1.79 5.43 -11.41
N LEU A 7 2.99 5.98 -11.62
CA LEU A 7 3.99 6.09 -10.56
C LEU A 7 3.60 7.14 -9.51
N GLU A 8 3.05 8.27 -9.97
CA GLU A 8 2.55 9.31 -9.05
C GLU A 8 1.41 8.77 -8.17
N LEU A 9 0.50 7.95 -8.74
CA LEU A 9 -0.58 7.28 -8.04
C LEU A 9 -0.07 6.37 -6.91
N VAL A 10 0.94 5.54 -7.19
CA VAL A 10 1.49 4.55 -6.26
C VAL A 10 2.30 5.19 -5.14
N ARG A 11 2.83 6.40 -5.33
CA ARG A 11 3.69 7.14 -4.38
C ARG A 11 4.92 6.33 -3.96
N PRO A 12 5.91 6.13 -4.85
CA PRO A 12 7.05 5.22 -4.61
C PRO A 12 7.81 5.51 -3.31
N HIS A 13 7.94 6.77 -2.92
CA HIS A 13 8.61 7.16 -1.68
C HIS A 13 7.94 6.58 -0.43
N ASN A 14 6.59 6.60 -0.37
CA ASN A 14 5.84 5.98 0.74
C ASN A 14 6.02 4.46 0.73
N CYS A 15 6.01 3.84 -0.45
CA CYS A 15 6.18 2.39 -0.59
C CYS A 15 7.56 1.95 -0.12
N VAL A 16 8.61 2.69 -0.49
CA VAL A 16 9.98 2.39 -0.02
C VAL A 16 10.08 2.54 1.49
N LEU A 17 9.48 3.59 2.08
CA LEU A 17 9.45 3.77 3.53
C LEU A 17 8.76 2.60 4.24
N ALA A 18 7.62 2.11 3.71
CA ALA A 18 6.94 0.94 4.24
C ALA A 18 7.83 -0.32 4.17
N GLY A 19 8.50 -0.55 3.05
CA GLY A 19 9.46 -1.64 2.92
C GLY A 19 10.62 -1.56 3.90
N VAL A 20 11.19 -0.37 4.08
CA VAL A 20 12.28 -0.13 5.05
C VAL A 20 11.78 -0.37 6.48
N ALA A 21 10.57 0.08 6.83
CA ALA A 21 10.00 -0.16 8.15
C ALA A 21 9.87 -1.67 8.46
N VAL A 22 9.46 -2.47 7.47
CA VAL A 22 9.42 -3.94 7.62
C VAL A 22 10.81 -4.52 7.85
N LEU A 23 11.84 -4.07 7.12
CA LEU A 23 13.22 -4.53 7.34
C LEU A 23 13.73 -4.16 8.74
N VAL A 24 13.46 -2.95 9.21
CA VAL A 24 13.79 -2.53 10.59
C VAL A 24 13.08 -3.42 11.60
N GLY A 25 11.78 -3.69 11.41
CA GLY A 25 11.02 -4.59 12.29
C GLY A 25 11.61 -6.01 12.31
N MET A 26 12.02 -6.54 11.16
CA MET A 26 12.71 -7.84 11.08
C MET A 26 14.03 -7.84 11.87
N ILE A 27 14.86 -6.81 11.72
CA ILE A 27 16.12 -6.69 12.44
C ILE A 27 15.88 -6.69 13.96
N VAL A 28 14.92 -5.91 14.42
CA VAL A 28 14.56 -5.82 15.85
C VAL A 28 14.02 -7.16 16.38
N ALA A 29 13.16 -7.84 15.60
CA ALA A 29 12.53 -9.09 16.03
C ALA A 29 13.52 -10.26 16.15
N VAL A 30 14.55 -10.29 15.30
CA VAL A 30 15.52 -11.39 15.24
C VAL A 30 16.69 -11.21 16.23
N ALA A 31 16.85 -10.01 16.80
CA ALA A 31 17.78 -9.60 17.89
C ALA A 31 19.27 -9.96 17.70
N SER A 32 19.64 -11.04 17.05
CA SER A 32 21.04 -11.44 16.81
C SER A 32 21.16 -12.63 15.86
N ARG A 33 20.06 -13.04 15.22
CA ARG A 33 20.07 -14.12 14.24
C ARG A 33 20.20 -13.54 12.84
N ASP A 34 20.91 -14.22 11.97
CA ASP A 34 20.99 -13.83 10.55
C ASP A 34 19.62 -13.89 9.89
N ILE A 35 19.17 -12.76 9.36
CA ILE A 35 17.98 -12.73 8.51
C ILE A 35 18.38 -13.26 7.14
N PRO A 36 17.79 -14.35 6.65
CA PRO A 36 18.08 -14.82 5.32
C PRO A 36 17.73 -13.75 4.29
N ARG A 37 18.71 -13.35 3.47
CA ARG A 37 18.56 -12.26 2.48
C ARG A 37 17.35 -12.41 1.56
N PRO A 38 16.99 -13.61 1.06
CA PRO A 38 15.79 -13.78 0.24
C PRO A 38 14.50 -13.39 0.99
N GLN A 39 14.34 -13.81 2.26
CA GLN A 39 13.16 -13.49 3.05
C GLN A 39 13.03 -11.98 3.29
N ALA A 40 14.14 -11.29 3.58
CA ALA A 40 14.15 -9.84 3.73
C ALA A 40 13.70 -9.13 2.44
N LEU A 41 14.19 -9.59 1.28
CA LEU A 41 13.81 -9.02 -0.01
C LEU A 41 12.33 -9.25 -0.32
N PHE A 42 11.82 -10.47 -0.09
CA PHE A 42 10.40 -10.77 -0.26
C PHE A 42 9.52 -9.92 0.66
N ALA A 43 9.87 -9.83 1.95
CA ALA A 43 9.10 -9.03 2.90
C ALA A 43 9.08 -7.54 2.54
N PHE A 44 10.23 -6.98 2.13
CA PHE A 44 10.31 -5.62 1.59
C PHE A 44 9.38 -5.43 0.39
N ALA A 45 9.46 -6.33 -0.60
CA ALA A 45 8.67 -6.22 -1.81
C ALA A 45 7.16 -6.38 -1.55
N VAL A 46 6.76 -7.28 -0.64
CA VAL A 46 5.36 -7.41 -0.19
C VAL A 46 4.86 -6.09 0.40
N ALA A 47 5.61 -5.48 1.31
CA ALA A 47 5.22 -4.21 1.92
C ALA A 47 5.09 -3.08 0.88
N VAL A 48 6.02 -2.99 -0.06
CA VAL A 48 6.00 -2.03 -1.17
C VAL A 48 4.74 -2.20 -2.02
N LEU A 49 4.40 -3.43 -2.39
CA LEU A 49 3.23 -3.74 -3.22
C LEU A 49 1.92 -3.44 -2.50
N ILE A 50 1.78 -3.87 -1.24
CA ILE A 50 0.59 -3.62 -0.44
C ILE A 50 0.40 -2.11 -0.20
N CYS A 51 1.47 -1.38 0.15
CA CYS A 51 1.40 0.07 0.31
C CYS A 51 0.99 0.78 -0.99
N GLY A 52 1.58 0.39 -2.12
CA GLY A 52 1.25 0.93 -3.44
C GLY A 52 -0.21 0.67 -3.84
N GLY A 53 -0.70 -0.53 -3.56
CA GLY A 53 -2.11 -0.91 -3.75
C GLY A 53 -3.03 -0.03 -2.92
N GLY A 54 -2.70 0.17 -1.64
CA GLY A 54 -3.44 1.05 -0.73
C GLY A 54 -3.51 2.49 -1.21
N ASN A 55 -2.38 3.05 -1.68
CA ASN A 55 -2.34 4.40 -2.24
C ASN A 55 -3.25 4.53 -3.48
N ALA A 56 -3.21 3.55 -4.39
CA ALA A 56 -4.02 3.56 -5.61
C ALA A 56 -5.53 3.45 -5.31
N ILE A 57 -5.93 2.55 -4.41
CA ILE A 57 -7.32 2.41 -3.96
C ILE A 57 -7.79 3.67 -3.24
N ASN A 58 -6.94 4.28 -2.41
CA ASN A 58 -7.29 5.52 -1.71
C ASN A 58 -7.56 6.66 -2.70
N ASP A 59 -6.70 6.86 -3.70
CA ASP A 59 -6.90 7.92 -4.71
C ASP A 59 -8.15 7.63 -5.58
N TYR A 60 -8.46 6.35 -5.86
CA TYR A 60 -9.72 5.98 -6.51
C TYR A 60 -10.94 6.35 -5.68
N CYS A 61 -10.94 6.05 -4.38
CA CYS A 61 -12.04 6.39 -3.47
C CYS A 61 -12.20 7.91 -3.31
N ASP A 62 -11.08 8.64 -3.24
CA ASP A 62 -11.06 10.09 -3.02
C ASP A 62 -11.27 10.92 -4.29
N ARG A 63 -11.41 10.33 -5.47
CA ARG A 63 -11.42 11.04 -6.76
C ARG A 63 -12.37 12.24 -6.84
N LYS A 64 -13.53 12.16 -6.17
CA LYS A 64 -14.51 13.26 -6.15
C LYS A 64 -14.06 14.42 -5.28
N ILE A 65 -13.56 14.14 -4.08
CA ILE A 65 -13.07 15.16 -3.15
C ILE A 65 -11.74 15.75 -3.62
N ASP A 66 -10.89 14.93 -4.24
CA ASP A 66 -9.62 15.37 -4.83
C ASP A 66 -9.83 16.26 -6.07
N ALA A 67 -10.93 16.12 -6.78
CA ALA A 67 -11.26 17.04 -7.88
C ALA A 67 -11.41 18.49 -7.40
N ILE A 68 -11.82 18.68 -6.14
CA ILE A 68 -11.95 20.01 -5.52
C ILE A 68 -10.63 20.42 -4.85
N ASN A 69 -10.07 19.54 -4.00
CA ASN A 69 -8.97 19.89 -3.11
C ASN A 69 -7.59 19.75 -3.77
N ARG A 70 -7.45 18.84 -4.73
CA ARG A 70 -6.16 18.44 -5.36
C ARG A 70 -6.35 18.15 -6.87
N PRO A 71 -6.80 19.13 -7.67
CA PRO A 71 -7.15 18.92 -9.08
C PRO A 71 -5.98 18.46 -9.95
N GLY A 72 -4.73 18.68 -9.50
CA GLY A 72 -3.52 18.23 -10.20
C GLY A 72 -3.18 16.75 -10.03
N ARG A 73 -3.87 15.97 -9.18
CA ARG A 73 -3.65 14.54 -9.03
C ARG A 73 -3.97 13.76 -10.32
N PRO A 74 -3.39 12.55 -10.51
CA PRO A 74 -3.54 11.77 -11.74
C PRO A 74 -4.99 11.57 -12.20
N ILE A 75 -5.89 11.18 -11.29
CA ILE A 75 -7.29 10.91 -11.63
C ILE A 75 -8.07 12.20 -11.87
N PRO A 76 -8.11 13.20 -10.97
CA PRO A 76 -8.84 14.44 -11.18
C PRO A 76 -8.38 15.23 -12.41
N SER A 77 -7.08 15.20 -12.73
CA SER A 77 -6.52 15.90 -13.89
C SER A 77 -6.78 15.20 -15.23
N GLY A 78 -7.42 14.03 -15.23
CA GLY A 78 -7.66 13.24 -16.44
C GLY A 78 -6.43 12.51 -17.01
N ARG A 79 -5.27 12.59 -16.33
CA ARG A 79 -4.03 11.89 -16.77
C ARG A 79 -4.09 10.38 -16.56
N LEU A 80 -4.99 9.90 -15.70
CA LEU A 80 -5.24 8.50 -15.44
C LEU A 80 -6.74 8.27 -15.23
N GLU A 81 -7.29 7.30 -15.90
CA GLU A 81 -8.69 6.90 -15.73
C GLU A 81 -8.89 6.21 -14.38
N ALA A 82 -10.02 6.49 -13.71
CA ALA A 82 -10.33 5.92 -12.39
C ALA A 82 -10.40 4.39 -12.42
N SER A 83 -10.92 3.81 -13.50
CA SER A 83 -10.93 2.36 -13.74
C SER A 83 -9.54 1.76 -13.73
N HIS A 84 -8.57 2.40 -14.39
CA HIS A 84 -7.17 1.96 -14.42
C HIS A 84 -6.53 2.05 -13.03
N ALA A 85 -6.81 3.12 -12.26
CA ALA A 85 -6.32 3.22 -10.88
C ALA A 85 -6.82 2.07 -10.00
N LEU A 86 -8.10 1.70 -10.14
CA LEU A 86 -8.69 0.57 -9.42
C LEU A 86 -8.03 -0.77 -9.81
N VAL A 87 -7.79 -0.98 -11.10
CA VAL A 87 -7.10 -2.19 -11.61
C VAL A 87 -5.68 -2.24 -11.06
N ILE A 88 -4.92 -1.15 -11.13
CA ILE A 88 -3.56 -1.07 -10.57
C ILE A 88 -3.57 -1.44 -9.08
N GLY A 89 -4.45 -0.83 -8.28
CA GLY A 89 -4.52 -1.09 -6.84
C GLY A 89 -4.81 -2.56 -6.51
N ARG A 90 -5.79 -3.15 -7.18
CA ARG A 90 -6.14 -4.58 -6.99
C ARG A 90 -5.02 -5.51 -7.43
N SER A 91 -4.38 -5.22 -8.56
CA SER A 91 -3.25 -6.02 -9.06
C SER A 91 -2.08 -5.98 -8.10
N LEU A 92 -1.76 -4.82 -7.53
CA LEU A 92 -0.69 -4.67 -6.55
C LEU A 92 -1.00 -5.44 -5.25
N PHE A 93 -2.24 -5.41 -4.75
CA PHE A 93 -2.65 -6.24 -3.61
C PHE A 93 -2.50 -7.73 -3.91
N MET A 94 -3.01 -8.18 -5.06
CA MET A 94 -2.90 -9.59 -5.46
C MET A 94 -1.44 -10.03 -5.59
N MET A 95 -0.61 -9.22 -6.26
CA MET A 95 0.83 -9.51 -6.38
C MET A 95 1.54 -9.54 -5.02
N GLY A 96 1.19 -8.63 -4.10
CA GLY A 96 1.71 -8.61 -2.74
C GLY A 96 1.37 -9.89 -1.98
N VAL A 97 0.12 -10.35 -2.05
CA VAL A 97 -0.32 -11.60 -1.42
C VAL A 97 0.39 -12.82 -2.03
N LEU A 98 0.49 -12.88 -3.36
CA LEU A 98 1.21 -13.97 -4.04
C LEU A 98 2.69 -14.00 -3.67
N LEU A 99 3.32 -12.82 -3.57
CA LEU A 99 4.72 -12.70 -3.20
C LEU A 99 5.00 -13.04 -1.72
N ALA A 100 3.96 -13.05 -0.87
CA ALA A 100 4.07 -13.50 0.52
C ALA A 100 4.13 -15.04 0.67
N ILE A 101 3.81 -15.81 -0.37
CA ILE A 101 3.79 -17.29 -0.31
C ILE A 101 5.12 -17.88 0.19
N PRO A 102 6.31 -17.48 -0.32
CA PRO A 102 7.58 -18.00 0.17
C PRO A 102 7.91 -17.66 1.63
N LEU A 103 7.19 -16.70 2.22
CA LEU A 103 7.37 -16.28 3.62
C LEU A 103 6.51 -17.08 4.61
N GLY A 104 5.59 -17.92 4.11
CA GLY A 104 4.74 -18.78 4.90
C GLY A 104 3.38 -18.18 5.30
N ALA A 105 2.53 -19.03 5.87
CA ALA A 105 1.13 -18.72 6.15
C ALA A 105 0.91 -17.44 6.99
N PRO A 106 1.68 -17.14 8.05
CA PRO A 106 1.48 -15.90 8.81
C PRO A 106 1.63 -14.65 7.95
N CYS A 107 2.63 -14.61 7.06
CA CYS A 107 2.86 -13.47 6.17
C CYS A 107 1.76 -13.33 5.11
N ILE A 108 1.23 -14.44 4.59
CA ILE A 108 0.09 -14.43 3.67
C ILE A 108 -1.15 -13.83 4.37
N ILE A 109 -1.45 -14.30 5.59
CA ILE A 109 -2.58 -13.81 6.38
C ILE A 109 -2.43 -12.31 6.63
N LEU A 110 -1.25 -11.85 7.05
CA LEU A 110 -0.98 -10.42 7.27
C LEU A 110 -1.13 -9.60 5.98
N ALA A 111 -0.63 -10.09 4.84
CA ALA A 111 -0.77 -9.43 3.55
C ALA A 111 -2.23 -9.26 3.14
N ILE A 112 -3.05 -10.32 3.32
CA ILE A 112 -4.50 -10.28 3.05
C ILE A 112 -5.18 -9.28 3.99
N LEU A 113 -4.95 -9.40 5.30
CA LEU A 113 -5.57 -8.53 6.30
C LEU A 113 -5.23 -7.05 6.05
N ASN A 114 -3.96 -6.72 5.85
CA ASN A 114 -3.55 -5.35 5.56
C ASN A 114 -4.16 -4.82 4.25
N SER A 115 -4.25 -5.64 3.19
CA SER A 115 -4.92 -5.26 1.95
C SER A 115 -6.40 -4.95 2.17
N MET A 116 -7.10 -5.78 2.95
CA MET A 116 -8.51 -5.57 3.30
C MET A 116 -8.70 -4.31 4.15
N ILE A 117 -7.87 -4.13 5.18
CA ILE A 117 -7.92 -2.97 6.07
C ILE A 117 -7.66 -1.68 5.29
N LEU A 118 -6.65 -1.65 4.42
CA LEU A 118 -6.35 -0.49 3.56
C LEU A 118 -7.50 -0.17 2.61
N ALA A 119 -8.10 -1.18 1.97
CA ALA A 119 -9.23 -0.99 1.07
C ALA A 119 -10.46 -0.46 1.83
N PHE A 120 -10.77 -1.03 3.00
CA PHE A 120 -11.90 -0.62 3.82
C PHE A 120 -11.68 0.76 4.46
N TYR A 121 -10.46 1.06 4.90
CA TYR A 121 -10.08 2.39 5.35
C TYR A 121 -10.31 3.44 4.26
N ALA A 122 -9.85 3.17 3.05
CA ALA A 122 -10.02 4.09 1.92
C ALA A 122 -11.49 4.34 1.57
N ALA A 123 -12.35 3.32 1.70
CA ALA A 123 -13.77 3.42 1.38
C ALA A 123 -14.58 4.13 2.47
N GLU A 124 -14.39 3.75 3.74
CA GLU A 124 -15.30 4.08 4.83
C GLU A 124 -14.61 4.62 6.10
N LEU A 125 -13.58 3.94 6.64
CA LEU A 125 -13.08 4.18 7.99
C LEU A 125 -12.49 5.59 8.19
N LYS A 126 -11.87 6.16 7.17
CA LYS A 126 -11.30 7.53 7.24
C LYS A 126 -12.32 8.61 7.56
N ARG A 127 -13.62 8.34 7.38
CA ARG A 127 -14.73 9.25 7.72
C ARG A 127 -15.17 9.14 9.17
N LEU A 128 -14.72 8.10 9.87
CA LEU A 128 -15.16 7.78 11.24
C LEU A 128 -14.23 8.34 12.33
N GLY A 129 -13.50 9.42 12.06
CA GLY A 129 -12.69 10.13 13.06
C GLY A 129 -11.75 9.22 13.84
N LEU A 130 -12.07 8.91 15.12
CA LEU A 130 -11.24 8.12 16.01
C LEU A 130 -10.93 6.70 15.45
N VAL A 131 -11.91 6.03 14.85
CA VAL A 131 -11.71 4.70 14.25
C VAL A 131 -10.72 4.76 13.09
N GLY A 132 -10.81 5.81 12.27
CA GLY A 132 -9.85 6.05 11.19
C GLY A 132 -8.43 6.24 11.73
N ASN A 133 -8.25 7.03 12.78
CA ASN A 133 -6.94 7.26 13.39
C ASN A 133 -6.34 5.99 14.00
N LEU A 134 -7.14 5.18 14.70
CA LEU A 134 -6.71 3.88 15.24
C LEU A 134 -6.31 2.91 14.12
N THR A 135 -7.04 2.90 13.01
CA THR A 135 -6.69 2.06 11.85
C THR A 135 -5.34 2.46 11.25
N VAL A 136 -5.06 3.76 11.12
CA VAL A 136 -3.75 4.24 10.65
C VAL A 136 -2.63 3.88 11.62
N GLY A 137 -2.90 3.93 12.94
CA GLY A 137 -1.93 3.52 13.96
C GLY A 137 -1.61 2.02 13.97
N TYR A 138 -2.53 1.20 13.47
CA TYR A 138 -2.30 -0.25 13.29
C TYR A 138 -1.49 -0.55 12.00
N LEU A 139 -1.74 0.16 10.91
CA LEU A 139 -1.09 -0.03 9.60
C LEU A 139 0.36 0.44 9.58
#